data_c6def657af34461a89dc589f9b70bd2b
#
_entry.id   c6def657af34461a89dc589f9b70bd2b
#
_cell.length_a   1.000
_cell.length_b   1.000
_cell.length_c   1.000
_cell.angle_alpha   90.00
_cell.angle_beta   90.00
_cell.angle_gamma   90.00
#
_symmetry.space_group_name_H-M   'P 1'
#
loop_
_entity.id
_entity.type
_entity.pdbx_description
1 polymer ?
#
loop_
_entity_poly.entity_id
_entity_poly.type
_entity_poly.pdbx_seq_one_letter_code
_entity_poly.pdbx_strand_id
1 'polypeptide(L)'
;KSLTALVPFNTQEILTPGGICYGRNAVTGNLIIGLRTTLVNGNAMVVATSGGGKSMFVKLEILMLYLRFTKARFYIVDPENEYAPLVQELGGEVVNISVDSSTYFNPLDFKPDKSTDIPPYVAKAEFVLSLCEQIMKKENVLPGDRSLIDRALRSIYKPLIESKYTAPCPTIKDLWAALNSQGDNRSKELALALEIFATGSMQVFAQPTNVDMSNRLICFNIQSLGEQ
;
A
#
# COMPACT_ATOMS: atom_id res chain seq x y z
N LYS A 1 -29.65 45.16 -10.58
CA LYS A 1 -29.63 43.97 -9.69
C LYS A 1 -30.17 42.69 -10.32
N SER A 2 -30.83 42.75 -11.49
CA SER A 2 -31.48 41.58 -12.13
C SER A 2 -30.64 40.87 -13.19
N LEU A 3 -29.55 41.45 -13.67
CA LEU A 3 -28.72 40.86 -14.69
C LEU A 3 -27.73 39.79 -14.17
N THR A 4 -27.36 39.85 -12.90
CA THR A 4 -26.52 38.83 -12.28
C THR A 4 -27.21 37.47 -12.08
N ALA A 5 -28.54 37.44 -12.10
CA ALA A 5 -29.31 36.18 -12.02
C ALA A 5 -29.36 35.42 -13.37
N LEU A 6 -29.00 36.06 -14.47
CA LEU A 6 -29.00 35.49 -15.82
C LEU A 6 -27.63 34.96 -16.26
N VAL A 7 -26.58 35.17 -15.47
CA VAL A 7 -25.26 34.60 -15.73
C VAL A 7 -25.30 33.17 -15.17
N PRO A 8 -25.22 32.13 -16.01
CA PRO A 8 -25.19 30.75 -15.54
C PRO A 8 -23.83 30.50 -14.84
N PHE A 9 -23.81 30.74 -13.54
CA PHE A 9 -22.60 30.53 -12.72
C PHE A 9 -22.18 29.05 -12.59
N ASN A 10 -22.85 28.12 -13.29
CA ASN A 10 -22.70 26.69 -13.10
C ASN A 10 -22.15 25.92 -14.32
N THR A 11 -21.57 26.57 -15.29
CA THR A 11 -20.83 25.89 -16.34
C THR A 11 -19.36 25.80 -15.94
N GLN A 12 -19.06 25.08 -14.86
CA GLN A 12 -17.69 24.78 -14.54
C GLN A 12 -17.18 23.76 -15.57
N GLU A 13 -16.47 24.23 -16.57
CA GLU A 13 -15.76 23.38 -17.50
C GLU A 13 -14.49 22.85 -16.82
N ILE A 14 -14.37 21.53 -16.73
CA ILE A 14 -13.17 20.88 -16.23
C ILE A 14 -12.40 20.40 -17.46
N LEU A 15 -11.44 21.18 -17.88
CA LEU A 15 -10.58 20.87 -19.01
C LEU A 15 -9.11 21.01 -18.62
N THR A 16 -8.60 20.05 -17.89
CA THR A 16 -7.20 20.04 -17.45
C THR A 16 -6.29 19.56 -18.59
N PRO A 17 -5.34 20.37 -19.05
CA PRO A 17 -4.39 19.95 -20.07
C PRO A 17 -3.62 18.69 -19.63
N GLY A 18 -3.60 17.68 -20.48
CA GLY A 18 -2.95 16.42 -20.15
C GLY A 18 -3.72 15.50 -19.21
N GLY A 19 -4.94 15.85 -18.85
CA GLY A 19 -5.84 15.01 -18.06
C GLY A 19 -6.39 13.80 -18.82
N ILE A 20 -7.18 12.99 -18.13
CA ILE A 20 -7.95 11.87 -18.69
C ILE A 20 -9.44 12.24 -18.77
N CYS A 21 -10.17 11.58 -19.66
CA CYS A 21 -11.60 11.83 -19.85
C CYS A 21 -12.41 11.07 -18.81
N TYR A 22 -13.14 11.79 -17.95
CA TYR A 22 -14.07 11.22 -16.98
C TYR A 22 -15.51 11.09 -17.49
N GLY A 23 -15.80 11.67 -18.65
CA GLY A 23 -17.14 11.63 -19.25
C GLY A 23 -17.57 12.97 -19.82
N ARG A 24 -18.89 13.20 -19.83
CA ARG A 24 -19.51 14.44 -20.29
C ARG A 24 -20.32 15.09 -19.18
N ASN A 25 -20.29 16.41 -19.16
CA ASN A 25 -21.15 17.19 -18.28
C ASN A 25 -22.61 16.98 -18.67
N ALA A 26 -23.47 16.58 -17.73
CA ALA A 26 -24.87 16.27 -18.00
C ALA A 26 -25.70 17.49 -18.45
N VAL A 27 -25.26 18.71 -18.11
CA VAL A 27 -25.97 19.95 -18.45
C VAL A 27 -25.45 20.54 -19.76
N THR A 28 -24.14 20.64 -19.94
CA THR A 28 -23.52 21.30 -21.08
C THR A 28 -23.16 20.36 -22.21
N GLY A 29 -23.08 19.05 -21.98
CA GLY A 29 -22.59 18.06 -22.93
C GLY A 29 -21.07 18.10 -23.18
N ASN A 30 -20.34 19.03 -22.57
CA ASN A 30 -18.90 19.18 -22.74
C ASN A 30 -18.14 18.04 -22.06
N LEU A 31 -16.95 17.73 -22.60
CA LEU A 31 -16.07 16.72 -22.01
C LEU A 31 -15.53 17.19 -20.65
N ILE A 32 -15.51 16.29 -19.70
CA ILE A 32 -14.84 16.45 -18.41
C ILE A 32 -13.46 15.80 -18.51
N ILE A 33 -12.43 16.62 -18.61
CA ILE A 33 -11.04 16.17 -18.68
C ILE A 33 -10.35 16.65 -17.40
N GLY A 34 -9.93 15.71 -16.56
CA GLY A 34 -9.34 16.02 -15.27
C GLY A 34 -8.07 15.23 -15.00
N LEU A 35 -7.31 15.70 -14.02
CA LEU A 35 -6.14 15.02 -13.51
C LEU A 35 -6.06 15.22 -11.99
N ARG A 36 -6.17 14.14 -11.23
CA ARG A 36 -6.20 14.23 -9.75
C ARG A 36 -4.93 14.81 -9.15
N THR A 37 -3.78 14.65 -9.79
CA THR A 37 -2.51 15.20 -9.32
C THR A 37 -2.45 16.73 -9.36
N THR A 38 -3.40 17.39 -10.04
CA THR A 38 -3.54 18.86 -10.06
C THR A 38 -4.42 19.37 -8.91
N LEU A 39 -5.07 18.48 -8.18
CA LEU A 39 -5.90 18.84 -7.04
C LEU A 39 -5.04 19.00 -5.78
N VAL A 40 -5.53 19.78 -4.82
CA VAL A 40 -4.89 19.92 -3.49
C VAL A 40 -4.73 18.56 -2.81
N ASN A 41 -5.69 17.67 -3.00
CA ASN A 41 -5.64 16.27 -2.57
C ASN A 41 -6.11 15.39 -3.72
N GLY A 42 -5.24 14.48 -4.18
CA GLY A 42 -5.51 13.55 -5.27
C GLY A 42 -6.33 12.31 -4.87
N ASN A 43 -6.65 12.15 -3.57
CA ASN A 43 -7.45 11.02 -3.11
C ASN A 43 -8.88 11.10 -3.67
N ALA A 44 -9.46 9.94 -3.96
CA ALA A 44 -10.83 9.85 -4.43
C ALA A 44 -11.55 8.65 -3.79
N MET A 45 -12.85 8.78 -3.66
CA MET A 45 -13.73 7.71 -3.23
C MET A 45 -14.79 7.47 -4.31
N VAL A 46 -14.92 6.23 -4.75
CA VAL A 46 -15.92 5.81 -5.75
C VAL A 46 -16.99 5.00 -5.03
N VAL A 47 -18.20 5.52 -5.02
CA VAL A 47 -19.35 4.90 -4.34
C VAL A 47 -20.43 4.63 -5.39
N ALA A 48 -20.96 3.41 -5.40
CA ALA A 48 -22.08 3.01 -6.24
C ALA A 48 -22.86 1.87 -5.57
N THR A 49 -24.09 1.69 -5.96
CA THR A 49 -24.85 0.48 -5.63
C THR A 49 -24.24 -0.74 -6.30
N SER A 50 -24.53 -1.94 -5.79
CA SER A 50 -24.10 -3.19 -6.45
C SER A 50 -24.55 -3.20 -7.91
N GLY A 51 -23.65 -3.59 -8.82
CA GLY A 51 -23.90 -3.54 -10.28
C GLY A 51 -23.87 -2.13 -10.90
N GLY A 52 -23.63 -1.07 -10.13
CA GLY A 52 -23.61 0.32 -10.60
C GLY A 52 -22.37 0.76 -11.39
N GLY A 53 -21.48 -0.19 -11.76
CA GLY A 53 -20.32 0.09 -12.60
C GLY A 53 -19.09 0.64 -11.87
N LYS A 54 -19.03 0.60 -10.53
CA LYS A 54 -17.90 1.06 -9.70
C LYS A 54 -16.56 0.53 -10.22
N SER A 55 -16.42 -0.79 -10.28
CA SER A 55 -15.18 -1.45 -10.69
C SER A 55 -14.82 -1.16 -12.16
N MET A 56 -15.84 -1.07 -13.03
CA MET A 56 -15.62 -0.72 -14.44
C MET A 56 -15.08 0.71 -14.59
N PHE A 57 -15.63 1.66 -13.82
CA PHE A 57 -15.14 3.05 -13.81
C PHE A 57 -13.67 3.11 -13.36
N VAL A 58 -13.34 2.42 -12.25
CA VAL A 58 -11.97 2.39 -11.73
C VAL A 58 -11.00 1.70 -12.69
N LYS A 59 -11.41 0.59 -13.32
CA LYS A 59 -10.60 -0.09 -14.36
C LYS A 59 -10.31 0.82 -15.54
N LEU A 60 -11.31 1.57 -16.01
CA LEU A 60 -11.15 2.52 -17.10
C LEU A 60 -10.20 3.66 -16.72
N GLU A 61 -10.32 4.17 -15.49
CA GLU A 61 -9.41 5.19 -14.98
C GLU A 61 -7.96 4.68 -14.90
N ILE A 62 -7.74 3.48 -14.34
CA ILE A 62 -6.42 2.83 -14.28
C ILE A 62 -5.84 2.69 -15.69
N LEU A 63 -6.63 2.17 -16.64
CA LEU A 63 -6.21 1.99 -18.04
C LEU A 63 -5.77 3.32 -18.66
N MET A 64 -6.59 4.37 -18.56
CA MET A 64 -6.27 5.68 -19.13
C MET A 64 -5.01 6.29 -18.51
N LEU A 65 -4.86 6.19 -17.18
CA LEU A 65 -3.68 6.68 -16.47
C LEU A 65 -2.43 5.85 -16.83
N TYR A 66 -2.55 4.54 -16.93
CA TYR A 66 -1.46 3.63 -17.28
C TYR A 66 -0.91 3.91 -18.67
N LEU A 67 -1.80 4.13 -19.65
CA LEU A 67 -1.41 4.47 -21.02
C LEU A 67 -0.83 5.88 -21.13
N ARG A 68 -1.34 6.81 -20.32
CA ARG A 68 -0.92 8.21 -20.34
C ARG A 68 0.43 8.44 -19.67
N PHE A 69 0.65 7.86 -18.49
CA PHE A 69 1.81 8.11 -17.65
C PHE A 69 2.76 6.93 -17.64
N THR A 70 3.67 6.88 -18.62
CA THR A 70 4.59 5.74 -18.81
C THR A 70 5.58 5.52 -17.66
N LYS A 71 5.83 6.54 -16.82
CA LYS A 71 6.72 6.47 -15.64
C LYS A 71 5.98 6.25 -14.33
N ALA A 72 4.65 6.34 -14.31
CA ALA A 72 3.86 6.14 -13.11
C ALA A 72 3.84 4.66 -12.71
N ARG A 73 3.84 4.40 -11.42
CA ARG A 73 3.65 3.08 -10.83
C ARG A 73 2.25 2.98 -10.27
N PHE A 74 1.65 1.80 -10.43
CA PHE A 74 0.30 1.50 -9.99
C PHE A 74 0.34 0.29 -9.08
N TYR A 75 -0.20 0.46 -7.89
CA TYR A 75 -0.38 -0.60 -6.91
C TYR A 75 -1.86 -0.75 -6.63
N ILE A 76 -2.40 -1.94 -6.87
CA ILE A 76 -3.80 -2.27 -6.69
C ILE A 76 -3.88 -3.27 -5.54
N VAL A 77 -4.72 -3.02 -4.55
CA VAL A 77 -5.10 -4.00 -3.53
C VAL A 77 -6.52 -4.48 -3.88
N ASP A 78 -6.65 -5.75 -4.19
CA ASP A 78 -7.85 -6.34 -4.78
C ASP A 78 -8.42 -7.45 -3.88
N PRO A 79 -9.39 -7.10 -3.01
CA PRO A 79 -10.02 -8.09 -2.14
C PRO A 79 -11.06 -8.96 -2.84
N GLU A 80 -11.53 -8.59 -4.03
CA GLU A 80 -12.57 -9.30 -4.77
C GLU A 80 -12.05 -10.00 -6.03
N ASN A 81 -10.74 -9.89 -6.30
CA ASN A 81 -10.06 -10.44 -7.48
C ASN A 81 -10.67 -9.99 -8.83
N GLU A 82 -11.13 -8.74 -8.88
CA GLU A 82 -11.74 -8.17 -10.08
C GLU A 82 -10.74 -7.56 -11.06
N TYR A 83 -9.56 -7.12 -10.59
CA TYR A 83 -8.57 -6.36 -11.37
C TYR A 83 -7.52 -7.24 -12.03
N ALA A 84 -7.33 -8.49 -11.58
CA ALA A 84 -6.31 -9.38 -12.09
C ALA A 84 -6.33 -9.55 -13.63
N PRO A 85 -7.48 -9.73 -14.31
CA PRO A 85 -7.50 -9.84 -15.77
C PRO A 85 -6.98 -8.58 -16.48
N LEU A 86 -7.37 -7.39 -16.00
CA LEU A 86 -6.89 -6.12 -16.57
C LEU A 86 -5.37 -5.98 -16.42
N VAL A 87 -4.86 -6.34 -15.24
CA VAL A 87 -3.43 -6.23 -14.93
C VAL A 87 -2.61 -7.16 -15.81
N GLN A 88 -3.07 -8.41 -16.00
CA GLN A 88 -2.42 -9.39 -16.89
C GLN A 88 -2.39 -8.94 -18.34
N GLU A 89 -3.51 -8.42 -18.87
CA GLU A 89 -3.60 -7.90 -20.24
C GLU A 89 -2.67 -6.68 -20.47
N LEU A 90 -2.41 -5.90 -19.42
CA LEU A 90 -1.48 -4.77 -19.50
C LEU A 90 -0.01 -5.16 -19.24
N GLY A 91 0.29 -6.46 -19.09
CA GLY A 91 1.64 -6.97 -18.80
C GLY A 91 2.11 -6.63 -17.39
N GLY A 92 1.17 -6.40 -16.46
CA GLY A 92 1.43 -6.21 -15.04
C GLY A 92 1.64 -7.52 -14.29
N GLU A 93 2.00 -7.42 -13.02
CA GLU A 93 2.21 -8.54 -12.10
C GLU A 93 1.00 -8.72 -11.19
N VAL A 94 0.52 -9.96 -11.06
CA VAL A 94 -0.54 -10.32 -10.11
C VAL A 94 0.05 -11.16 -9.00
N VAL A 95 0.05 -10.61 -7.80
CA VAL A 95 0.59 -11.22 -6.58
C VAL A 95 -0.57 -11.77 -5.77
N ASN A 96 -0.72 -13.09 -5.74
CA ASN A 96 -1.74 -13.74 -4.91
C ASN A 96 -1.20 -13.91 -3.49
N ILE A 97 -1.81 -13.24 -2.53
CA ILE A 97 -1.48 -13.35 -1.12
C ILE A 97 -2.52 -14.26 -0.45
N SER A 98 -2.11 -15.48 -0.09
CA SER A 98 -2.93 -16.44 0.64
C SER A 98 -2.07 -17.21 1.63
N VAL A 99 -2.71 -17.84 2.61
CA VAL A 99 -2.02 -18.64 3.64
C VAL A 99 -1.19 -19.78 3.03
N ASP A 100 -1.70 -20.39 1.96
CA ASP A 100 -1.07 -21.51 1.27
C ASP A 100 -0.24 -21.09 0.03
N SER A 101 -0.03 -19.79 -0.14
CA SER A 101 0.69 -19.27 -1.30
C SER A 101 2.19 -19.56 -1.20
N SER A 102 2.80 -19.90 -2.35
CA SER A 102 4.26 -19.88 -2.52
C SER A 102 4.81 -18.47 -2.77
N THR A 103 3.94 -17.47 -2.74
CA THR A 103 4.27 -16.05 -2.91
C THR A 103 4.52 -15.43 -1.55
N TYR A 104 5.71 -14.85 -1.39
CA TYR A 104 6.13 -14.25 -0.12
C TYR A 104 6.41 -12.76 -0.31
N PHE A 105 5.99 -11.98 0.68
CA PHE A 105 6.21 -10.54 0.72
C PHE A 105 6.74 -10.14 2.09
N ASN A 106 8.01 -9.77 2.16
CA ASN A 106 8.63 -9.31 3.39
C ASN A 106 8.37 -7.81 3.62
N PRO A 107 7.53 -7.41 4.56
CA PRO A 107 7.27 -5.99 4.81
C PRO A 107 8.47 -5.25 5.43
N LEU A 108 9.49 -5.98 5.90
CA LEU A 108 10.73 -5.41 6.40
C LEU A 108 11.80 -5.26 5.32
N ASP A 109 11.52 -5.63 4.06
CA ASP A 109 12.44 -5.37 2.96
C ASP A 109 12.79 -3.89 2.87
N PHE A 110 14.07 -3.62 2.69
CA PHE A 110 14.59 -2.27 2.57
C PHE A 110 15.55 -2.17 1.38
N LYS A 111 15.27 -1.22 0.51
CA LYS A 111 16.21 -0.82 -0.55
C LYS A 111 16.76 0.55 -0.18
N PRO A 112 18.08 0.71 -0.04
CA PRO A 112 18.65 2.01 0.28
C PRO A 112 18.33 3.01 -0.83
N ASP A 113 17.77 4.16 -0.44
CA ASP A 113 17.58 5.29 -1.33
C ASP A 113 18.83 6.16 -1.25
N LYS A 114 19.46 6.40 -2.41
CA LYS A 114 20.65 7.28 -2.51
C LYS A 114 20.34 8.74 -2.17
N SER A 115 19.08 9.12 -2.11
CA SER A 115 18.63 10.48 -1.81
C SER A 115 18.44 10.75 -0.31
N THR A 116 18.41 9.70 0.53
CA THR A 116 18.16 9.85 1.98
C THR A 116 19.12 8.96 2.77
N ASP A 117 19.82 9.55 3.75
CA ASP A 117 20.67 8.82 4.70
C ASP A 117 19.89 8.25 5.90
N ILE A 118 18.58 7.98 5.72
CA ILE A 118 17.73 7.44 6.79
C ILE A 118 18.05 5.96 6.99
N PRO A 119 18.47 5.53 8.18
CA PRO A 119 18.72 4.13 8.46
C PRO A 119 17.43 3.28 8.29
N PRO A 120 17.54 2.02 7.80
CA PRO A 120 16.38 1.17 7.53
C PRO A 120 15.51 0.92 8.77
N TYR A 121 16.11 0.76 9.94
CA TYR A 121 15.38 0.55 11.18
C TYR A 121 14.49 1.74 11.58
N VAL A 122 14.89 2.97 11.24
CA VAL A 122 14.07 4.18 11.50
C VAL A 122 12.83 4.18 10.60
N ALA A 123 13.02 3.93 9.30
CA ALA A 123 11.91 3.88 8.35
C ALA A 123 10.90 2.76 8.68
N LYS A 124 11.37 1.63 9.21
CA LYS A 124 10.53 0.47 9.54
C LYS A 124 9.91 0.53 10.94
N ALA A 125 10.47 1.32 11.86
CA ALA A 125 9.91 1.44 13.22
C ALA A 125 8.48 1.98 13.21
N GLU A 126 8.20 2.99 12.39
CA GLU A 126 6.84 3.54 12.25
C GLU A 126 5.87 2.52 11.67
N PHE A 127 6.30 1.75 10.68
CA PHE A 127 5.49 0.69 10.09
C PHE A 127 5.14 -0.39 11.13
N VAL A 128 6.14 -0.89 11.87
CA VAL A 128 5.92 -1.93 12.89
C VAL A 128 5.04 -1.42 14.02
N LEU A 129 5.25 -0.18 14.46
CA LEU A 129 4.41 0.45 15.49
C LEU A 129 2.95 0.54 15.02
N SER A 130 2.71 1.01 13.79
CA SER A 130 1.37 1.08 13.21
C SER A 130 0.72 -0.31 13.07
N LEU A 131 1.50 -1.34 12.75
CA LEU A 131 1.02 -2.72 12.71
C LEU A 131 0.60 -3.19 14.11
N CYS A 132 1.41 -2.94 15.12
CA CYS A 132 1.06 -3.25 16.52
C CYS A 132 -0.18 -2.48 16.98
N GLU A 133 -0.33 -1.21 16.61
CA GLU A 133 -1.52 -0.40 16.93
C GLU A 133 -2.81 -1.00 16.33
N GLN A 134 -2.74 -1.57 15.14
CA GLN A 134 -3.89 -2.20 14.52
C GLN A 134 -4.25 -3.55 15.16
N ILE A 135 -3.25 -4.36 15.52
CA ILE A 135 -3.45 -5.68 16.11
C ILE A 135 -3.91 -5.57 17.57
N MET A 136 -3.21 -4.76 18.37
CA MET A 136 -3.43 -4.63 19.81
C MET A 136 -4.52 -3.63 20.18
N LYS A 137 -5.04 -2.87 19.24
CA LYS A 137 -5.78 -1.60 19.35
C LYS A 137 -4.90 -0.48 19.89
N LYS A 138 -5.08 0.72 19.36
CA LYS A 138 -4.24 1.89 19.63
C LYS A 138 -4.12 2.24 21.12
N GLU A 139 -5.19 2.05 21.87
CA GLU A 139 -5.25 2.30 23.32
C GLU A 139 -4.34 1.40 24.15
N ASN A 140 -3.96 0.24 23.62
CA ASN A 140 -3.10 -0.74 24.28
C ASN A 140 -1.62 -0.58 23.93
N VAL A 141 -1.27 0.33 23.05
CA VAL A 141 0.12 0.65 22.67
C VAL A 141 0.66 1.73 23.60
N LEU A 142 1.73 1.42 24.30
CA LEU A 142 2.32 2.30 25.30
C LEU A 142 3.46 3.14 24.70
N PRO A 143 3.75 4.34 25.26
CA PRO A 143 4.85 5.20 24.79
C PRO A 143 6.22 4.49 24.73
N GLY A 144 6.46 3.51 25.63
CA GLY A 144 7.69 2.72 25.67
C GLY A 144 7.85 1.70 24.53
N ASP A 145 6.76 1.30 23.89
CA ASP A 145 6.76 0.24 22.86
C ASP A 145 7.61 0.63 21.66
N ARG A 146 7.59 1.91 21.28
CA ARG A 146 8.46 2.43 20.23
C ARG A 146 9.94 2.16 20.52
N SER A 147 10.37 2.34 21.76
CA SER A 147 11.77 2.11 22.15
C SER A 147 12.14 0.61 22.11
N LEU A 148 11.21 -0.27 22.47
CA LEU A 148 11.41 -1.72 22.40
C LEU A 148 11.49 -2.19 20.94
N ILE A 149 10.60 -1.69 20.09
CA ILE A 149 10.59 -1.97 18.64
C ILE A 149 11.86 -1.43 17.98
N ASP A 150 12.24 -0.17 18.24
CA ASP A 150 13.47 0.44 17.68
C ASP A 150 14.71 -0.36 18.04
N ARG A 151 14.83 -0.79 19.31
CA ARG A 151 15.94 -1.61 19.79
C ARG A 151 16.00 -2.96 19.06
N ALA A 152 14.87 -3.64 18.89
CA ALA A 152 14.79 -4.89 18.17
C ALA A 152 15.17 -4.72 16.70
N LEU A 153 14.57 -3.73 16.02
CA LEU A 153 14.87 -3.43 14.62
C LEU A 153 16.34 -3.08 14.42
N ARG A 154 16.91 -2.25 15.27
CA ARG A 154 18.33 -1.90 15.20
C ARG A 154 19.22 -3.12 15.29
N SER A 155 18.87 -4.09 16.14
CA SER A 155 19.66 -5.33 16.30
C SER A 155 19.60 -6.21 15.05
N ILE A 156 18.42 -6.39 14.45
CA ILE A 156 18.25 -7.27 13.27
C ILE A 156 18.75 -6.62 11.97
N TYR A 157 18.74 -5.27 11.86
CA TYR A 157 19.29 -4.57 10.69
C TYR A 157 20.79 -4.35 10.75
N LYS A 158 21.44 -4.59 11.90
CA LYS A 158 22.87 -4.41 12.08
C LYS A 158 23.71 -5.18 11.05
N PRO A 159 23.49 -6.49 10.79
CA PRO A 159 24.24 -7.24 9.79
C PRO A 159 24.08 -6.66 8.37
N LEU A 160 22.87 -6.21 8.01
CA LEU A 160 22.58 -5.61 6.71
C LEU A 160 23.35 -4.30 6.53
N ILE A 161 23.41 -3.45 7.55
CA ILE A 161 24.12 -2.18 7.53
C ILE A 161 25.63 -2.42 7.47
N GLU A 162 26.19 -3.31 8.30
CA GLU A 162 27.61 -3.64 8.34
C GLU A 162 28.11 -4.24 7.03
N SER A 163 27.26 -5.01 6.34
CA SER A 163 27.56 -5.57 5.01
C SER A 163 27.39 -4.58 3.86
N LYS A 164 27.11 -3.31 4.13
CA LYS A 164 26.76 -2.28 3.12
C LYS A 164 25.61 -2.73 2.21
N TYR A 165 24.56 -3.27 2.83
CA TYR A 165 23.33 -3.73 2.18
C TYR A 165 23.49 -4.91 1.21
N THR A 166 24.50 -5.75 1.41
CA THR A 166 24.69 -6.99 0.65
C THR A 166 24.10 -8.22 1.33
N ALA A 167 23.97 -8.19 2.66
CA ALA A 167 23.28 -9.24 3.42
C ALA A 167 21.76 -9.23 3.14
N PRO A 168 21.07 -10.38 3.35
CA PRO A 168 19.62 -10.43 3.23
C PRO A 168 18.93 -9.48 4.22
N CYS A 169 17.79 -8.93 3.81
CA CYS A 169 16.95 -8.14 4.71
C CYS A 169 16.37 -9.03 5.82
N PRO A 170 16.28 -8.52 7.06
CA PRO A 170 15.60 -9.23 8.12
C PRO A 170 14.10 -9.39 7.82
N THR A 171 13.48 -10.39 8.43
CA THR A 171 12.06 -10.72 8.29
C THR A 171 11.29 -10.42 9.57
N ILE A 172 9.95 -10.51 9.52
CA ILE A 172 9.12 -10.40 10.74
C ILE A 172 9.47 -11.50 11.76
N LYS A 173 9.92 -12.68 11.29
CA LYS A 173 10.37 -13.76 12.18
C LYS A 173 11.61 -13.36 12.98
N ASP A 174 12.55 -12.64 12.34
CA ASP A 174 13.75 -12.14 13.04
C ASP A 174 13.37 -11.07 14.08
N LEU A 175 12.40 -10.19 13.72
CA LEU A 175 11.86 -9.19 14.65
C LEU A 175 11.18 -9.83 15.86
N TRP A 176 10.32 -10.82 15.61
CA TRP A 176 9.66 -11.59 16.67
C TRP A 176 10.68 -12.25 17.62
N ALA A 177 11.70 -12.89 17.08
CA ALA A 177 12.77 -13.50 17.87
C ALA A 177 13.55 -12.45 18.69
N ALA A 178 13.87 -11.30 18.09
CA ALA A 178 14.58 -10.21 18.75
C ALA A 178 13.76 -9.62 19.91
N LEU A 179 12.45 -9.42 19.73
CA LEU A 179 11.55 -8.95 20.79
C LEU A 179 11.47 -9.96 21.96
N ASN A 180 11.32 -11.25 21.67
CA ASN A 180 11.31 -12.29 22.69
C ASN A 180 12.62 -12.36 23.49
N SER A 181 13.75 -12.08 22.87
CA SER A 181 15.08 -12.14 23.49
C SER A 181 15.39 -10.97 24.43
N GLN A 182 14.61 -9.88 24.41
CA GLN A 182 14.86 -8.71 25.26
C GLN A 182 14.62 -8.96 26.75
N GLY A 183 13.88 -10.02 27.11
CA GLY A 183 13.64 -10.41 28.51
C GLY A 183 12.59 -9.57 29.24
N ASP A 184 12.11 -8.51 28.66
CA ASP A 184 11.07 -7.63 29.17
C ASP A 184 9.68 -8.23 28.90
N ASN A 185 8.78 -8.17 29.88
CA ASN A 185 7.41 -8.68 29.71
C ASN A 185 6.66 -7.94 28.58
N ARG A 186 6.90 -6.64 28.47
CA ARG A 186 6.26 -5.83 27.43
C ARG A 186 6.74 -6.17 26.03
N SER A 187 8.03 -6.46 25.85
CA SER A 187 8.56 -6.96 24.57
C SER A 187 7.96 -8.31 24.18
N LYS A 188 7.67 -9.19 25.16
CA LYS A 188 6.98 -10.46 24.90
C LYS A 188 5.53 -10.26 24.46
N GLU A 189 4.83 -9.27 25.01
CA GLU A 189 3.47 -8.92 24.57
C GLU A 189 3.47 -8.41 23.11
N LEU A 190 4.45 -7.56 22.75
CA LEU A 190 4.64 -7.12 21.37
C LEU A 190 5.01 -8.29 20.44
N ALA A 191 5.86 -9.21 20.90
CA ALA A 191 6.19 -10.41 20.16
C ALA A 191 4.94 -11.29 19.96
N LEU A 192 4.12 -11.48 20.99
CA LEU A 192 2.86 -12.24 20.89
C LEU A 192 1.90 -11.63 19.85
N ALA A 193 1.80 -10.29 19.80
CA ALA A 193 1.00 -9.61 18.79
C ALA A 193 1.49 -9.88 17.35
N LEU A 194 2.79 -10.07 17.16
CA LEU A 194 3.39 -10.36 15.85
C LEU A 194 3.47 -11.85 15.50
N GLU A 195 3.13 -12.74 16.45
CA GLU A 195 3.32 -14.20 16.30
C GLU A 195 2.53 -14.76 15.11
N ILE A 196 1.34 -14.25 14.83
CA ILE A 196 0.51 -14.68 13.70
C ILE A 196 1.23 -14.48 12.36
N PHE A 197 2.06 -13.43 12.26
CA PHE A 197 2.84 -13.13 11.03
C PHE A 197 4.19 -13.84 11.03
N ALA A 198 4.76 -14.19 12.19
CA ALA A 198 6.09 -14.78 12.28
C ALA A 198 6.07 -16.31 12.15
N THR A 199 5.14 -16.98 12.85
CA THR A 199 5.05 -18.43 12.97
C THR A 199 3.64 -18.97 12.80
N GLY A 200 2.63 -18.10 12.78
CA GLY A 200 1.22 -18.42 12.65
C GLY A 200 0.73 -18.55 11.21
N SER A 201 -0.58 -18.38 10.98
CA SER A 201 -1.24 -18.56 9.66
C SER A 201 -0.82 -17.54 8.61
N MET A 202 -0.24 -16.40 9.00
CA MET A 202 0.18 -15.33 8.09
C MET A 202 1.70 -15.36 7.76
N GLN A 203 2.30 -16.54 7.71
CA GLN A 203 3.75 -16.71 7.43
C GLN A 203 4.18 -16.23 6.04
N VAL A 204 3.26 -15.94 5.15
CA VAL A 204 3.51 -15.31 3.84
C VAL A 204 4.36 -14.03 3.97
N PHE A 205 4.27 -13.37 5.14
CA PHE A 205 5.03 -12.16 5.46
C PHE A 205 6.35 -12.42 6.22
N ALA A 206 6.63 -13.68 6.58
CA ALA A 206 7.80 -14.07 7.37
C ALA A 206 8.99 -14.57 6.52
N GLN A 207 8.85 -14.59 5.22
CA GLN A 207 9.86 -15.09 4.28
C GLN A 207 10.41 -13.93 3.43
N PRO A 208 11.65 -14.06 2.89
CA PRO A 208 12.15 -13.10 1.92
C PRO A 208 11.21 -12.95 0.72
N THR A 209 11.04 -11.72 0.25
CA THR A 209 10.19 -11.43 -0.92
C THR A 209 10.70 -12.17 -2.15
N ASN A 210 9.83 -12.93 -2.79
CA ASN A 210 10.09 -13.65 -4.04
C ASN A 210 9.28 -13.11 -5.24
N VAL A 211 8.63 -11.95 -5.05
CA VAL A 211 7.82 -11.28 -6.07
C VAL A 211 8.66 -10.23 -6.78
N ASP A 212 8.51 -10.12 -8.09
CA ASP A 212 9.12 -9.02 -8.84
C ASP A 212 8.36 -7.71 -8.62
N MET A 213 8.90 -6.89 -7.70
CA MET A 213 8.37 -5.56 -7.42
C MET A 213 8.87 -4.49 -8.41
N SER A 214 9.59 -4.87 -9.47
CA SER A 214 10.09 -3.92 -10.47
C SER A 214 9.03 -3.50 -11.48
N ASN A 215 7.99 -4.32 -11.69
CA ASN A 215 6.88 -4.00 -12.58
C ASN A 215 6.19 -2.70 -12.14
N ARG A 216 5.78 -1.90 -13.10
CA ARG A 216 5.10 -0.64 -12.82
C ARG A 216 3.59 -0.79 -12.52
N LEU A 217 3.02 -1.96 -12.80
CA LEU A 217 1.62 -2.28 -12.51
C LEU A 217 1.57 -3.58 -11.71
N ILE A 218 1.23 -3.51 -10.44
CA ILE A 218 1.18 -4.64 -9.53
C ILE A 218 -0.17 -4.69 -8.86
N CYS A 219 -0.81 -5.86 -8.91
CA CYS A 219 -2.07 -6.15 -8.23
C CYS A 219 -1.84 -7.17 -7.11
N PHE A 220 -2.13 -6.78 -5.89
CA PHE A 220 -2.14 -7.67 -4.74
C PHE A 220 -3.55 -8.22 -4.55
N ASN A 221 -3.75 -9.45 -4.99
CA ASN A 221 -4.99 -10.17 -4.75
C ASN A 221 -4.97 -10.73 -3.33
N ILE A 222 -5.85 -10.22 -2.48
CA ILE A 222 -5.99 -10.58 -1.07
C ILE A 222 -7.32 -11.27 -0.76
N GLN A 223 -8.05 -11.74 -1.75
CA GLN A 223 -9.35 -12.38 -1.60
C GLN A 223 -9.31 -13.51 -0.56
N SER A 224 -8.32 -14.38 -0.67
CA SER A 224 -8.16 -15.52 0.25
C SER A 224 -7.82 -15.17 1.70
N LEU A 225 -7.46 -13.91 2.00
CA LEU A 225 -7.26 -13.43 3.37
C LEU A 225 -8.55 -12.99 4.04
N GLY A 226 -9.60 -12.69 3.28
CA GLY A 226 -10.89 -12.20 3.76
C GLY A 226 -11.93 -13.29 4.00
N GLU A 227 -11.65 -14.53 3.63
CA GLU A 227 -12.55 -15.68 3.76
C GLU A 227 -12.38 -16.48 5.07
N GLN A 228 -11.65 -15.91 6.08
CA GLN A 228 -11.40 -16.53 7.38
C GLN A 228 -12.20 -15.87 8.50
#